data_1db0e1e51104bbbcdc434c4905338982
#
_entry.id   1db0e1e51104bbbcdc434c4905338982
#
_cell.length_a   1.000
_cell.length_b   1.000
_cell.length_c   1.000
_cell.angle_alpha   90.00
_cell.angle_beta   90.00
_cell.angle_gamma   90.00
#
_symmetry.space_group_name_H-M   'P 1'
#
loop_
_entity.id
_entity.type
_entity.pdbx_description
1 polymer ?
#
loop_
_entity_poly.entity_id
_entity_poly.type
_entity_poly.pdbx_seq_one_letter_code
_entity_poly.pdbx_strand_id
1 'polypeptide(L)'
;MTASTAEHFDFIPADIWTQQRQKALSEVRTDAAFEGIGYDIDPAAVALANANAKLAGVGERCRFEVADVKDFAPLQNATVLTNPPYGERLGDASEAAALAKTLGQVWQRHPAQGLYAITADAAFEDHFGKKAARRRKIYNGMIPCQLYMYYDAPKREKR
;
A
#
# COMPACT_ATOMS: atom_id res chain seq x y z
N MET A 1 20.61 -11.85 -2.33
CA MET A 1 19.28 -11.80 -2.98
C MET A 1 18.92 -13.20 -3.43
N THR A 2 17.78 -13.72 -3.02
CA THR A 2 17.27 -15.01 -3.51
C THR A 2 16.81 -14.85 -4.96
N ALA A 3 17.05 -15.87 -5.80
CA ALA A 3 16.61 -15.89 -7.19
C ALA A 3 15.06 -15.82 -7.25
N SER A 4 14.55 -15.06 -8.20
CA SER A 4 13.12 -15.01 -8.48
C SER A 4 12.68 -16.31 -9.17
N THR A 5 11.44 -16.75 -8.94
CA THR A 5 10.86 -17.91 -9.66
C THR A 5 10.96 -17.77 -11.18
N ALA A 6 10.89 -16.53 -11.70
CA ALA A 6 11.02 -16.26 -13.13
C ALA A 6 12.41 -16.53 -13.68
N GLU A 7 13.46 -16.58 -12.84
CA GLU A 7 14.82 -16.89 -13.26
C GLU A 7 15.02 -18.37 -13.61
N HIS A 8 14.05 -19.22 -13.27
CA HIS A 8 14.03 -20.63 -13.63
C HIS A 8 13.34 -20.90 -14.99
N PHE A 9 12.95 -19.85 -15.72
CA PHE A 9 12.39 -20.03 -17.07
C PHE A 9 13.51 -20.23 -18.09
N ASP A 10 13.63 -21.44 -18.62
CA ASP A 10 14.69 -21.85 -19.55
C ASP A 10 14.70 -21.06 -20.88
N PHE A 11 13.58 -20.43 -21.24
CA PHE A 11 13.48 -19.61 -22.46
C PHE A 11 14.04 -18.19 -22.32
N ILE A 12 14.46 -17.79 -21.10
CA ILE A 12 15.10 -16.50 -20.86
C ILE A 12 16.58 -16.73 -20.56
N PRO A 13 17.52 -16.23 -21.39
CA PRO A 13 18.94 -16.38 -21.13
C PRO A 13 19.35 -15.82 -19.76
N ALA A 14 20.17 -16.56 -19.02
CA ALA A 14 20.55 -16.22 -17.64
C ALA A 14 21.31 -14.88 -17.52
N ASP A 15 22.01 -14.47 -18.56
CA ASP A 15 22.74 -13.19 -18.62
C ASP A 15 21.79 -11.99 -18.61
N ILE A 16 20.58 -12.12 -19.16
CA ILE A 16 19.55 -11.06 -19.11
C ILE A 16 19.20 -10.71 -17.67
N TRP A 17 19.04 -11.71 -16.81
CA TRP A 17 18.75 -11.47 -15.38
C TRP A 17 19.89 -10.71 -14.71
N THR A 18 21.13 -11.10 -14.99
CA THR A 18 22.31 -10.42 -14.45
C THR A 18 22.37 -8.96 -14.91
N GLN A 19 22.17 -8.72 -16.20
CA GLN A 19 22.16 -7.36 -16.78
C GLN A 19 21.06 -6.50 -16.16
N GLN A 20 19.83 -7.04 -16.03
CA GLN A 20 18.71 -6.29 -15.44
C GLN A 20 18.91 -5.98 -13.96
N ARG A 21 19.54 -6.89 -13.20
CA ARG A 21 19.91 -6.62 -11.80
C ARG A 21 20.96 -5.53 -11.69
N GLN A 22 22.00 -5.59 -12.51
CA GLN A 22 23.04 -4.55 -12.52
C GLN A 22 22.45 -3.20 -12.89
N LYS A 23 21.58 -3.14 -13.90
CA LYS A 23 20.88 -1.93 -14.29
C LYS A 23 20.03 -1.41 -13.13
N ALA A 24 19.19 -2.23 -12.52
CA ALA A 24 18.36 -1.83 -11.38
C ALA A 24 19.21 -1.29 -10.21
N LEU A 25 20.33 -1.93 -9.90
CA LEU A 25 21.25 -1.47 -8.85
C LEU A 25 21.88 -0.11 -9.18
N SER A 26 22.24 0.11 -10.45
CA SER A 26 22.80 1.41 -10.89
C SER A 26 21.79 2.56 -10.87
N GLU A 27 20.50 2.25 -10.91
CA GLU A 27 19.41 3.22 -10.89
C GLU A 27 18.89 3.50 -9.46
N VAL A 28 19.44 2.83 -8.43
CA VAL A 28 19.05 3.05 -7.03
C VAL A 28 19.44 4.46 -6.61
N ARG A 29 18.45 5.26 -6.25
CA ARG A 29 18.62 6.63 -5.78
C ARG A 29 18.90 6.64 -4.28
N THR A 30 20.16 6.64 -3.90
CA THR A 30 20.59 6.68 -2.50
C THR A 30 20.47 8.08 -1.88
N ASP A 31 20.38 9.12 -2.71
CA ASP A 31 20.21 10.54 -2.35
C ASP A 31 18.75 10.94 -2.11
N ALA A 32 17.79 10.11 -2.47
CA ALA A 32 16.38 10.42 -2.29
C ALA A 32 16.00 10.51 -0.81
N ALA A 33 15.41 11.63 -0.41
CA ALA A 33 14.80 11.79 0.91
C ALA A 33 13.46 11.04 0.93
N PHE A 34 13.50 9.74 1.25
CA PHE A 34 12.34 8.87 1.38
C PHE A 34 12.31 8.25 2.77
N GLU A 35 11.15 8.27 3.39
CA GLU A 35 10.85 7.56 4.63
C GLU A 35 9.55 6.78 4.45
N GLY A 36 9.58 5.47 4.75
CA GLY A 36 8.42 4.59 4.77
C GLY A 36 8.08 4.24 6.21
N ILE A 37 6.82 4.45 6.59
CA ILE A 37 6.31 4.05 7.91
C ILE A 37 5.11 3.14 7.68
N GLY A 38 5.17 1.91 8.21
CA GLY A 38 4.07 0.96 8.16
C GLY A 38 3.47 0.75 9.55
N TYR A 39 2.17 0.48 9.58
CA TYR A 39 1.44 0.22 10.82
C TYR A 39 0.61 -1.04 10.66
N ASP A 40 0.61 -1.87 11.69
CA ASP A 40 -0.28 -3.02 11.80
C ASP A 40 -0.70 -3.17 13.26
N ILE A 41 -1.89 -3.71 13.50
CA ILE A 41 -2.38 -4.00 14.84
C ILE A 41 -1.73 -5.26 15.43
N ASP A 42 -1.22 -6.16 14.56
CA ASP A 42 -0.58 -7.41 14.96
C ASP A 42 0.93 -7.20 15.21
N PRO A 43 1.40 -7.34 16.46
CA PRO A 43 2.83 -7.24 16.79
C PRO A 43 3.71 -8.24 16.04
N ALA A 44 3.18 -9.44 15.70
CA ALA A 44 3.94 -10.45 14.98
C ALA A 44 4.15 -10.03 13.52
N ALA A 45 3.13 -9.46 12.88
CA ALA A 45 3.25 -8.88 11.55
C ALA A 45 4.26 -7.73 11.51
N VAL A 46 4.23 -6.85 12.51
CA VAL A 46 5.19 -5.73 12.64
C VAL A 46 6.62 -6.23 12.84
N ALA A 47 6.83 -7.24 13.69
CA ALA A 47 8.16 -7.83 13.90
C ALA A 47 8.72 -8.44 12.61
N LEU A 48 7.88 -9.17 11.86
CA LEU A 48 8.24 -9.76 10.56
C LEU A 48 8.55 -8.68 9.51
N ALA A 49 7.75 -7.61 9.45
CA ALA A 49 7.96 -6.51 8.53
C ALA A 49 9.31 -5.79 8.78
N ASN A 50 9.64 -5.52 10.05
CA ASN A 50 10.93 -4.94 10.42
C ASN A 50 12.11 -5.87 10.10
N ALA A 51 11.96 -7.18 10.32
CA ALA A 51 12.99 -8.16 9.95
C ALA A 51 13.21 -8.18 8.42
N ASN A 52 12.13 -8.16 7.64
CA ASN A 52 12.19 -8.13 6.18
C ASN A 52 12.81 -6.82 5.66
N ALA A 53 12.51 -5.68 6.27
CA ALA A 53 13.13 -4.40 5.91
C ALA A 53 14.65 -4.43 6.12
N LYS A 54 15.13 -5.03 7.21
CA LYS A 54 16.56 -5.23 7.47
C LYS A 54 17.20 -6.14 6.43
N LEU A 55 16.56 -7.27 6.13
CA LEU A 55 17.05 -8.20 5.09
C LEU A 55 17.09 -7.56 3.70
N ALA A 56 16.16 -6.68 3.39
CA ALA A 56 16.12 -5.92 2.15
C ALA A 56 17.12 -4.74 2.10
N GLY A 57 17.82 -4.45 3.21
CA GLY A 57 18.77 -3.33 3.31
C GLY A 57 18.12 -1.95 3.35
N VAL A 58 16.83 -1.87 3.71
CA VAL A 58 16.06 -0.60 3.77
C VAL A 58 15.61 -0.25 5.19
N GLY A 59 16.07 -0.96 6.20
CA GLY A 59 15.63 -0.80 7.59
C GLY A 59 15.89 0.58 8.20
N GLU A 60 16.84 1.35 7.66
CA GLU A 60 17.07 2.74 8.08
C GLU A 60 16.05 3.73 7.50
N ARG A 61 15.39 3.35 6.41
CA ARG A 61 14.41 4.19 5.70
C ARG A 61 12.97 3.72 5.84
N CYS A 62 12.78 2.48 6.29
CA CYS A 62 11.48 1.87 6.48
C CYS A 62 11.38 1.32 7.90
N ARG A 63 10.41 1.79 8.67
CA ARG A 63 10.09 1.29 10.00
C ARG A 63 8.64 0.87 10.09
N PHE A 64 8.37 -0.12 10.94
CA PHE A 64 7.03 -0.62 11.17
C PHE A 64 6.72 -0.59 12.65
N GLU A 65 5.52 -0.14 13.01
CA GLU A 65 5.09 0.12 14.38
C GLU A 65 3.72 -0.53 14.64
N VAL A 66 3.50 -0.99 15.86
CA VAL A 66 2.18 -1.53 16.26
C VAL A 66 1.24 -0.36 16.52
N ALA A 67 0.18 -0.26 15.73
CA ALA A 67 -0.85 0.74 15.93
C ALA A 67 -2.20 0.30 15.35
N ASP A 68 -3.27 0.75 16.00
CA ASP A 68 -4.63 0.63 15.47
C ASP A 68 -4.90 1.77 14.48
N VAL A 69 -5.65 1.49 13.43
CA VAL A 69 -6.04 2.48 12.41
C VAL A 69 -6.77 3.69 13.00
N LYS A 70 -7.51 3.52 14.10
CA LYS A 70 -8.22 4.62 14.78
C LYS A 70 -7.28 5.69 15.33
N ASP A 71 -6.04 5.29 15.67
CA ASP A 71 -5.00 6.14 16.26
C ASP A 71 -4.01 6.64 15.19
N PHE A 72 -4.22 6.24 13.93
CA PHE A 72 -3.36 6.63 12.81
C PHE A 72 -3.48 8.13 12.50
N ALA A 73 -2.35 8.81 12.43
CA ALA A 73 -2.27 10.22 12.09
C ALA A 73 -1.16 10.45 11.05
N PRO A 74 -1.45 10.35 9.74
CA PRO A 74 -0.46 10.56 8.70
C PRO A 74 0.03 12.01 8.68
N LEU A 75 1.27 12.22 8.25
CA LEU A 75 1.78 13.54 7.94
C LEU A 75 1.04 14.15 6.74
N GLN A 76 0.87 15.45 6.70
CA GLN A 76 0.13 16.15 5.63
C GLN A 76 0.70 15.90 4.23
N ASN A 77 2.02 15.76 4.10
CA ASN A 77 2.73 15.49 2.85
C ASN A 77 2.91 13.99 2.58
N ALA A 78 2.35 13.12 3.41
CA ALA A 78 2.47 11.68 3.20
C ALA A 78 1.51 11.18 2.14
N THR A 79 1.91 10.11 1.45
CA THR A 79 1.02 9.26 0.67
C THR A 79 0.69 8.01 1.47
N VAL A 80 -0.58 7.79 1.73
CA VAL A 80 -1.09 6.62 2.47
C VAL A 80 -1.45 5.52 1.48
N LEU A 81 -0.90 4.32 1.69
CA LEU A 81 -1.24 3.12 0.93
C LEU A 81 -1.83 2.10 1.90
N THR A 82 -2.97 1.51 1.55
CA THR A 82 -3.60 0.51 2.41
C THR A 82 -4.30 -0.58 1.59
N ASN A 83 -4.26 -1.80 2.14
CA ASN A 83 -4.98 -2.94 1.64
C ASN A 83 -5.77 -3.56 2.82
N PRO A 84 -6.90 -2.95 3.22
CA PRO A 84 -7.68 -3.43 4.36
C PRO A 84 -8.27 -4.81 4.06
N PRO A 85 -8.62 -5.61 5.09
CA PRO A 85 -9.32 -6.87 4.90
C PRO A 85 -10.66 -6.63 4.18
N TYR A 86 -11.03 -7.53 3.27
CA TYR A 86 -12.22 -7.36 2.40
C TYR A 86 -13.46 -8.11 2.88
N GLY A 87 -13.36 -8.84 3.98
CA GLY A 87 -14.47 -9.63 4.48
C GLY A 87 -14.74 -10.90 3.67
N GLU A 88 -13.70 -11.63 3.27
CA GLU A 88 -13.82 -12.88 2.50
C GLU A 88 -14.37 -14.06 3.33
N ARG A 89 -14.42 -13.94 4.65
CA ARG A 89 -14.95 -14.95 5.56
C ARG A 89 -16.30 -14.51 6.12
N LEU A 90 -17.15 -15.49 6.48
CA LEU A 90 -18.45 -15.22 7.11
C LEU A 90 -18.21 -14.46 8.44
N GLY A 91 -18.77 -13.26 8.57
CA GLY A 91 -18.56 -12.35 9.70
C GLY A 91 -17.67 -11.16 9.41
N ASP A 92 -16.73 -11.27 8.47
CA ASP A 92 -15.71 -10.25 8.20
C ASP A 92 -16.25 -9.01 7.45
N ALA A 93 -17.40 -9.09 6.78
CA ALA A 93 -17.94 -7.98 5.98
C ALA A 93 -18.33 -6.77 6.85
N SER A 94 -18.88 -7.02 8.04
CA SER A 94 -19.23 -5.94 8.98
C SER A 94 -17.99 -5.30 9.60
N GLU A 95 -16.95 -6.09 9.85
CA GLU A 95 -15.65 -5.63 10.36
C GLU A 95 -14.92 -4.81 9.31
N ALA A 96 -14.91 -5.28 8.06
CA ALA A 96 -14.33 -4.55 6.93
C ALA A 96 -15.03 -3.20 6.70
N ALA A 97 -16.37 -3.16 6.79
CA ALA A 97 -17.15 -1.93 6.71
C ALA A 97 -16.84 -0.97 7.87
N ALA A 98 -16.75 -1.49 9.10
CA ALA A 98 -16.38 -0.70 10.28
C ALA A 98 -14.95 -0.13 10.16
N LEU A 99 -14.01 -0.92 9.65
CA LEU A 99 -12.64 -0.50 9.39
C LEU A 99 -12.58 0.61 8.32
N ALA A 100 -13.30 0.43 7.21
CA ALA A 100 -13.40 1.44 6.16
C ALA A 100 -13.98 2.77 6.70
N LYS A 101 -15.00 2.69 7.54
CA LYS A 101 -15.59 3.85 8.21
C LYS A 101 -14.59 4.53 9.14
N THR A 102 -13.86 3.77 9.94
CA THR A 102 -12.82 4.29 10.84
C THR A 102 -11.71 4.98 10.04
N LEU A 103 -11.24 4.36 8.95
CA LEU A 103 -10.24 4.94 8.06
C LEU A 103 -10.74 6.26 7.44
N GLY A 104 -12.02 6.32 7.05
CA GLY A 104 -12.64 7.55 6.54
C GLY A 104 -12.69 8.67 7.58
N GLN A 105 -13.00 8.35 8.82
CA GLN A 105 -12.98 9.31 9.93
C GLN A 105 -11.57 9.83 10.24
N VAL A 106 -10.58 8.94 10.22
CA VAL A 106 -9.16 9.30 10.35
C VAL A 106 -8.73 10.22 9.22
N TRP A 107 -9.08 9.88 7.98
CA TRP A 107 -8.79 10.71 6.81
C TRP A 107 -9.39 12.11 6.90
N GLN A 108 -10.61 12.24 7.42
CA GLN A 108 -11.25 13.55 7.61
C GLN A 108 -10.57 14.40 8.70
N ARG A 109 -10.07 13.76 9.76
CA ARG A 109 -9.35 14.45 10.85
C ARG A 109 -7.92 14.82 10.47
N HIS A 110 -7.25 13.95 9.72
CA HIS A 110 -5.83 14.04 9.38
C HIS A 110 -5.64 13.80 7.87
N PRO A 111 -6.05 14.76 7.01
CA PRO A 111 -5.86 14.60 5.58
C PRO A 111 -4.37 14.59 5.22
N ALA A 112 -3.94 13.57 4.49
CA ALA A 112 -2.60 13.48 3.89
C ALA A 112 -2.64 13.96 2.43
N GLN A 113 -1.51 13.99 1.75
CA GLN A 113 -1.41 14.38 0.34
C GLN A 113 -2.24 13.46 -0.57
N GLY A 114 -2.30 12.16 -0.24
CA GLY A 114 -3.13 11.21 -0.95
C GLY A 114 -3.36 9.93 -0.14
N LEU A 115 -4.50 9.27 -0.38
CA LEU A 115 -4.80 7.95 0.15
C LEU A 115 -5.19 7.03 -1.00
N TYR A 116 -4.59 5.86 -1.04
CA TYR A 116 -4.82 4.83 -2.04
C TYR A 116 -5.20 3.54 -1.32
N ALA A 117 -6.44 3.10 -1.51
CA ALA A 117 -6.96 1.89 -0.89
C ALA A 117 -7.30 0.85 -1.95
N ILE A 118 -6.76 -0.38 -1.78
CA ILE A 118 -7.12 -1.53 -2.60
C ILE A 118 -8.12 -2.36 -1.82
N THR A 119 -9.30 -2.61 -2.38
CA THR A 119 -10.30 -3.45 -1.71
C THR A 119 -11.24 -4.11 -2.70
N ALA A 120 -11.79 -5.27 -2.34
CA ALA A 120 -12.87 -5.94 -3.04
C ALA A 120 -14.26 -5.44 -2.59
N ASP A 121 -14.34 -4.63 -1.53
CA ASP A 121 -15.59 -4.03 -1.06
C ASP A 121 -16.14 -3.04 -2.09
N ALA A 122 -17.24 -3.41 -2.75
CA ALA A 122 -17.91 -2.57 -3.73
C ALA A 122 -18.58 -1.32 -3.10
N ALA A 123 -18.89 -1.37 -1.80
CA ALA A 123 -19.49 -0.29 -1.02
C ALA A 123 -18.46 0.55 -0.27
N PHE A 124 -17.16 0.37 -0.53
CA PHE A 124 -16.08 1.02 0.21
C PHE A 124 -16.24 2.55 0.30
N GLU A 125 -16.64 3.23 -0.76
CA GLU A 125 -16.85 4.69 -0.74
C GLU A 125 -17.96 5.12 0.23
N ASP A 126 -19.01 4.31 0.31
CA ASP A 126 -20.15 4.60 1.19
C ASP A 126 -19.76 4.35 2.66
N HIS A 127 -19.01 3.27 2.92
CA HIS A 127 -18.44 3.02 4.26
C HIS A 127 -17.39 4.06 4.65
N PHE A 128 -16.49 4.43 3.75
CA PHE A 128 -15.47 5.45 3.95
C PHE A 128 -16.05 6.87 4.13
N GLY A 129 -17.25 7.10 3.61
CA GLY A 129 -17.97 8.36 3.74
C GLY A 129 -17.52 9.47 2.78
N LYS A 130 -16.77 9.13 1.73
CA LYS A 130 -16.34 10.07 0.69
C LYS A 130 -16.15 9.35 -0.65
N LYS A 131 -16.56 9.99 -1.74
CA LYS A 131 -16.27 9.50 -3.09
C LYS A 131 -14.81 9.72 -3.45
N ALA A 132 -14.18 8.70 -4.07
CA ALA A 132 -12.80 8.79 -4.54
C ALA A 132 -12.69 9.76 -5.73
N ALA A 133 -11.56 10.47 -5.81
CA ALA A 133 -11.24 11.31 -6.96
C ALA A 133 -11.09 10.46 -8.25
N ARG A 134 -10.61 9.22 -8.11
CA ARG A 134 -10.46 8.27 -9.20
C ARG A 134 -10.57 6.84 -8.68
N ARG A 135 -11.07 5.94 -9.54
CA ARG A 135 -11.08 4.48 -9.30
C ARG A 135 -10.43 3.76 -10.46
N ARG A 136 -9.76 2.65 -10.16
CA ARG A 136 -9.19 1.75 -11.17
C ARG A 136 -9.49 0.30 -10.78
N LYS A 137 -10.09 -0.45 -11.71
CA LYS A 137 -10.27 -1.90 -11.54
C LYS A 137 -8.91 -2.59 -11.62
N ILE A 138 -8.63 -3.44 -10.66
CA ILE A 138 -7.44 -4.27 -10.58
C ILE A 138 -7.82 -5.67 -10.10
N TYR A 139 -6.88 -6.59 -10.11
CA TYR A 139 -7.07 -7.93 -9.57
C TYR A 139 -6.00 -8.22 -8.53
N ASN A 140 -6.41 -8.80 -7.41
CA ASN A 140 -5.50 -9.39 -6.42
C ASN A 140 -5.61 -10.92 -6.55
N GLY A 141 -4.70 -11.53 -7.32
CA GLY A 141 -4.87 -12.90 -7.77
C GLY A 141 -6.14 -13.03 -8.63
N MET A 142 -7.09 -13.87 -8.19
CA MET A 142 -8.39 -14.08 -8.86
C MET A 142 -9.50 -13.13 -8.37
N ILE A 143 -9.22 -12.34 -7.33
CA ILE A 143 -10.23 -11.48 -6.68
C ILE A 143 -10.29 -10.14 -7.42
N PRO A 144 -11.47 -9.76 -7.97
CA PRO A 144 -11.66 -8.45 -8.55
C PRO A 144 -11.69 -7.38 -7.46
N CYS A 145 -10.78 -6.42 -7.54
CA CYS A 145 -10.65 -5.32 -6.59
C CYS A 145 -10.80 -3.97 -7.30
N GLN A 146 -10.99 -2.94 -6.49
CA GLN A 146 -10.89 -1.54 -6.91
C GLN A 146 -9.74 -0.87 -6.15
N LEU A 147 -8.95 -0.08 -6.87
CA LEU A 147 -8.04 0.89 -6.28
C LEU A 147 -8.79 2.22 -6.19
N TYR A 148 -9.14 2.62 -4.98
CA TYR A 148 -9.75 3.92 -4.67
C TYR A 148 -8.67 4.94 -4.39
N MET A 149 -8.75 6.10 -5.03
CA MET A 149 -7.72 7.14 -4.95
C MET A 149 -8.34 8.44 -4.43
N TYR A 150 -7.87 8.89 -3.29
CA TYR A 150 -8.28 10.14 -2.64
C TYR A 150 -7.10 11.10 -2.64
N TYR A 151 -7.21 12.18 -3.38
CA TYR A 151 -6.24 13.27 -3.47
C TYR A 151 -6.92 14.50 -4.05
N ASP A 152 -6.34 15.66 -3.83
CA ASP A 152 -6.79 16.87 -4.48
C ASP A 152 -6.29 16.86 -5.93
N ALA A 153 -7.18 16.52 -6.86
CA ALA A 153 -6.84 16.56 -8.28
C ALA A 153 -6.53 18.01 -8.68
N PRO A 154 -5.45 18.29 -9.41
CA PRO A 154 -5.21 19.61 -9.96
C PRO A 154 -6.43 20.02 -10.79
N LYS A 155 -6.98 21.20 -10.51
CA LYS A 155 -8.09 21.76 -11.30
C LYS A 155 -7.64 21.76 -12.77
N ARG A 156 -8.32 20.98 -13.63
CA ARG A 156 -8.09 21.08 -15.07
C ARG A 156 -8.46 22.49 -15.46
N GLU A 157 -7.49 23.30 -15.82
CA GLU A 157 -7.75 24.52 -16.56
C GLU A 157 -8.49 24.12 -17.84
N LYS A 158 -9.72 24.58 -17.97
CA LYS A 158 -10.49 24.45 -19.22
C LYS A 158 -9.74 25.26 -20.27
N ARG A 159 -9.07 24.56 -21.18
CA ARG A 159 -8.62 25.16 -22.45
C ARG A 159 -9.84 25.36 -23.34
#